data_38310cb30490b94d96b0512f2a2f2663
#
_entry.id   38310cb30490b94d96b0512f2a2f2663
#
_cell.length_a   1.000
_cell.length_b   1.000
_cell.length_c   1.000
_cell.angle_alpha   90.00
_cell.angle_beta   90.00
_cell.angle_gamma   90.00
#
_symmetry.space_group_name_H-M   'P 1'
#
loop_
_entity.id
_entity.type
_entity.pdbx_description
1 polymer ?
#
loop_
_entity_poly.entity_id
_entity_poly.type
_entity_poly.pdbx_seq_one_letter_code
_entity_poly.pdbx_strand_id
1 'polypeptide(L)'
;MSPLQGLNPDFRDLLVCFGREGVEYVLVGAYALAFHGAPRATGDIDVFVRPTPANAARTWRALLAFGAPLATAGVELEDFATPGNVYQIGLPPRRVDLLTEISGVSFVQAWESRAMADLEGLTVAF
;
A
#
# COMPACT_ATOMS: atom_id res chain seq x y z
N MET A 1 2.89 19.09 13.96
CA MET A 1 2.28 18.78 12.67
C MET A 1 2.65 17.36 12.25
N SER A 2 1.65 16.56 11.91
CA SER A 2 1.90 15.19 11.46
C SER A 2 2.62 15.20 10.11
N PRO A 3 3.65 14.34 9.89
CA PRO A 3 4.27 14.23 8.58
C PRO A 3 3.29 13.75 7.50
N LEU A 4 2.15 13.20 7.91
CA LEU A 4 1.11 12.74 7.00
C LEU A 4 -0.07 13.69 6.94
N GLN A 5 0.08 14.88 7.48
CA GLN A 5 -0.94 15.91 7.38
C GLN A 5 -1.13 16.29 5.91
N GLY A 6 -2.36 16.43 5.48
CA GLY A 6 -2.66 16.69 4.08
C GLY A 6 -2.60 15.43 3.23
N LEU A 7 -2.86 14.26 3.84
CA LEU A 7 -2.92 13.00 3.14
C LEU A 7 -3.91 13.11 1.97
N ASN A 8 -3.47 12.60 0.81
CA ASN A 8 -4.29 12.55 -0.39
C ASN A 8 -5.59 11.78 -0.10
N PRO A 9 -6.77 12.38 -0.35
CA PRO A 9 -8.04 11.70 -0.11
C PRO A 9 -8.16 10.35 -0.83
N ASP A 10 -7.61 10.24 -2.03
CA ASP A 10 -7.65 8.98 -2.78
C ASP A 10 -6.84 7.90 -2.08
N PHE A 11 -5.67 8.25 -1.53
CA PHE A 11 -4.88 7.30 -0.77
C PHE A 11 -5.60 6.90 0.51
N ARG A 12 -6.24 7.85 1.19
CA ARG A 12 -7.02 7.54 2.37
C ARG A 12 -8.16 6.56 2.04
N ASP A 13 -8.87 6.80 0.94
CA ASP A 13 -9.94 5.90 0.50
C ASP A 13 -9.42 4.50 0.19
N LEU A 14 -8.25 4.40 -0.43
CA LEU A 14 -7.61 3.12 -0.70
C LEU A 14 -7.32 2.37 0.60
N LEU A 15 -6.77 3.06 1.60
CA LEU A 15 -6.48 2.45 2.90
C LEU A 15 -7.76 2.02 3.62
N VAL A 16 -8.84 2.78 3.48
CA VAL A 16 -10.14 2.38 4.02
C VAL A 16 -10.61 1.07 3.38
N CYS A 17 -10.50 0.98 2.06
CA CYS A 17 -10.86 -0.25 1.34
C CYS A 17 -9.99 -1.42 1.78
N PHE A 18 -8.68 -1.20 1.95
CA PHE A 18 -7.77 -2.23 2.43
C PHE A 18 -8.16 -2.71 3.82
N GLY A 19 -8.51 -1.80 4.71
CA GLY A 19 -8.95 -2.17 6.06
C GLY A 19 -10.24 -2.98 6.06
N ARG A 20 -11.18 -2.61 5.22
CA ARG A 20 -12.48 -3.31 5.12
C ARG A 20 -12.33 -4.73 4.61
N GLU A 21 -11.39 -4.96 3.70
CA GLU A 21 -11.17 -6.29 3.12
C GLU A 21 -10.13 -7.11 3.90
N GLY A 22 -9.52 -6.53 4.92
CA GLY A 22 -8.53 -7.23 5.72
C GLY A 22 -7.22 -7.48 4.99
N VAL A 23 -6.83 -6.59 4.08
CA VAL A 23 -5.59 -6.70 3.35
C VAL A 23 -4.41 -6.58 4.30
N GLU A 24 -3.46 -7.50 4.20
CA GLU A 24 -2.19 -7.42 4.92
C GLU A 24 -1.19 -6.65 4.07
N TYR A 25 -0.75 -5.50 4.57
CA TYR A 25 0.16 -4.61 3.87
C TYR A 25 1.03 -3.86 4.86
N VAL A 26 2.15 -3.34 4.35
CA VAL A 26 3.06 -2.47 5.11
C VAL A 26 3.42 -1.29 4.22
N LEU A 27 3.27 -0.07 4.74
CA LEU A 27 3.75 1.13 4.05
C LEU A 27 5.27 1.16 4.13
N VAL A 28 5.93 1.39 3.01
CA VAL A 28 7.40 1.37 2.94
C VAL A 28 7.90 2.60 2.17
N GLY A 29 9.22 2.75 2.08
CA GLY A 29 9.83 3.80 1.31
C GLY A 29 9.83 5.15 2.01
N ALA A 30 9.89 6.21 1.20
CA ALA A 30 10.09 7.58 1.72
C ALA A 30 8.92 8.05 2.59
N TYR A 31 7.72 7.60 2.32
CA TYR A 31 6.54 7.97 3.10
C TYR A 31 6.61 7.40 4.51
N ALA A 32 7.07 6.14 4.63
CA ALA A 32 7.27 5.54 5.94
C ALA A 32 8.39 6.25 6.71
N LEU A 33 9.46 6.66 6.02
CA LEU A 33 10.54 7.44 6.64
C LEU A 33 10.01 8.77 7.18
N ALA A 34 9.15 9.45 6.44
CA ALA A 34 8.53 10.69 6.89
C ALA A 34 7.72 10.47 8.17
N PHE A 35 7.03 9.35 8.26
CA PHE A 35 6.27 8.99 9.45
C PHE A 35 7.17 8.83 10.67
N HIS A 36 8.38 8.30 10.47
CA HIS A 36 9.37 8.14 11.54
C HIS A 36 10.16 9.41 11.84
N GLY A 37 9.74 10.56 11.30
CA GLY A 37 10.36 11.85 11.61
C GLY A 37 11.35 12.36 10.56
N ALA A 38 11.64 11.60 9.53
CA ALA A 38 12.47 12.07 8.43
C ALA A 38 11.68 13.01 7.52
N PRO A 39 12.32 13.97 6.85
CA PRO A 39 11.61 14.81 5.89
C PRO A 39 11.02 14.01 4.74
N ARG A 40 9.78 14.32 4.40
CA ARG A 40 9.14 13.70 3.25
C ARG A 40 9.70 14.31 1.97
N ALA A 41 10.23 13.47 1.09
CA ALA A 41 10.88 13.92 -0.13
C ALA A 41 9.97 13.85 -1.36
N THR A 42 8.87 13.08 -1.31
CA THR A 42 8.07 12.80 -2.50
C THR A 42 6.62 12.57 -2.09
N GLY A 43 5.72 12.72 -3.07
CA GLY A 43 4.31 12.38 -2.91
C GLY A 43 3.99 10.93 -3.26
N ASP A 44 4.98 10.15 -3.73
CA ASP A 44 4.76 8.75 -4.07
C ASP A 44 4.68 7.90 -2.79
N ILE A 45 3.80 6.91 -2.82
CA ILE A 45 3.55 6.04 -1.68
C ILE A 45 3.76 4.61 -2.14
N ASP A 46 4.60 3.87 -1.40
CA ASP A 46 4.87 2.48 -1.68
C ASP A 46 4.17 1.59 -0.64
N VAL A 47 3.37 0.65 -1.13
CA VAL A 47 2.61 -0.27 -0.30
C VAL A 47 3.04 -1.70 -0.62
N PHE A 48 3.65 -2.37 0.35
CA PHE A 48 4.09 -3.74 0.21
C PHE A 48 2.96 -4.65 0.68
N VAL A 49 2.38 -5.45 -0.22
CA VAL A 49 1.28 -6.37 0.10
C VAL A 49 1.80 -7.80 0.19
N ARG A 50 1.21 -8.59 1.10
CA ARG A 50 1.62 -10.00 1.25
C ARG A 50 1.27 -10.76 -0.03
N PRO A 51 2.25 -11.39 -0.68
CA PRO A 51 2.03 -12.10 -1.95
C PRO A 51 1.56 -13.54 -1.73
N THR A 52 0.37 -13.70 -1.17
CA THR A 52 -0.26 -15.01 -0.97
C THR A 52 -1.61 -15.03 -1.68
N PRO A 53 -2.12 -16.21 -2.07
CA PRO A 53 -3.42 -16.28 -2.75
C PRO A 53 -4.55 -15.68 -1.92
N ALA A 54 -4.58 -15.92 -0.62
CA ALA A 54 -5.63 -15.38 0.23
C ALA A 54 -5.58 -13.85 0.29
N ASN A 55 -4.39 -13.28 0.48
CA ASN A 55 -4.23 -11.83 0.56
C ASN A 55 -4.41 -11.18 -0.82
N ALA A 56 -4.02 -11.87 -1.88
CA ALA A 56 -4.24 -11.38 -3.24
C ALA A 56 -5.73 -11.21 -3.52
N ALA A 57 -6.56 -12.15 -3.08
CA ALA A 57 -8.00 -12.04 -3.23
C ALA A 57 -8.56 -10.85 -2.46
N ARG A 58 -8.07 -10.61 -1.25
CA ARG A 58 -8.47 -9.44 -0.44
C ARG A 58 -8.04 -8.14 -1.11
N THR A 59 -6.82 -8.10 -1.60
CA THR A 59 -6.27 -6.93 -2.32
C THR A 59 -7.10 -6.63 -3.55
N TRP A 60 -7.46 -7.66 -4.32
CA TRP A 60 -8.29 -7.53 -5.51
C TRP A 60 -9.65 -6.90 -5.19
N ARG A 61 -10.33 -7.43 -4.17
CA ARG A 61 -11.63 -6.90 -3.75
C ARG A 61 -11.52 -5.45 -3.29
N ALA A 62 -10.46 -5.13 -2.55
CA ALA A 62 -10.23 -3.76 -2.08
C ALA A 62 -10.01 -2.80 -3.24
N LEU A 63 -9.23 -3.20 -4.24
CA LEU A 63 -8.97 -2.38 -5.41
C LEU A 63 -10.23 -2.18 -6.24
N LEU A 64 -11.06 -3.20 -6.39
CA LEU A 64 -12.35 -3.07 -7.08
C LEU A 64 -13.26 -2.09 -6.34
N ALA A 65 -13.35 -2.20 -5.01
CA ALA A 65 -14.16 -1.30 -4.20
C ALA A 65 -13.66 0.14 -4.29
N PHE A 66 -12.36 0.31 -4.40
CA PHE A 66 -11.74 1.64 -4.57
C PHE A 66 -12.01 2.22 -5.95
N GLY A 67 -12.24 1.38 -6.95
CA GLY A 67 -12.48 1.81 -8.33
C GLY A 67 -11.25 1.77 -9.22
N ALA A 68 -10.23 1.01 -8.85
CA ALA A 68 -9.03 0.87 -9.67
C ALA A 68 -9.36 0.19 -11.00
N PRO A 69 -8.79 0.67 -12.14
CA PRO A 69 -9.10 0.13 -13.47
C PRO A 69 -8.29 -1.13 -13.78
N LEU A 70 -8.54 -2.21 -13.03
CA LEU A 70 -7.74 -3.43 -13.12
C LEU A 70 -7.79 -4.08 -14.50
N ALA A 71 -8.97 -4.19 -15.09
CA ALA A 71 -9.13 -4.80 -16.41
C ALA A 71 -8.39 -4.01 -17.50
N THR A 72 -8.52 -2.69 -17.47
CA THR A 72 -7.85 -1.81 -18.43
C THR A 72 -6.33 -1.86 -18.28
N ALA A 73 -5.86 -2.02 -17.05
CA ALA A 73 -4.43 -2.11 -16.76
C ALA A 73 -3.84 -3.47 -17.12
N GLY A 74 -4.66 -4.45 -17.49
CA GLY A 74 -4.19 -5.80 -17.82
C GLY A 74 -3.69 -6.56 -16.61
N VAL A 75 -4.20 -6.25 -15.42
CA VAL A 75 -3.77 -6.87 -14.16
C VAL A 75 -4.72 -8.01 -13.81
N GLU A 76 -4.17 -9.11 -13.32
CA GLU A 76 -4.92 -10.27 -12.87
C GLU A 76 -4.75 -10.45 -11.37
N LEU A 77 -5.69 -11.17 -10.75
CA LEU A 77 -5.65 -11.43 -9.31
C LEU A 77 -4.35 -12.13 -8.92
N GLU A 78 -3.90 -13.07 -9.72
CA GLU A 78 -2.68 -13.84 -9.48
C GLU A 78 -1.43 -12.98 -9.43
N ASP A 79 -1.46 -11.80 -10.05
CA ASP A 79 -0.32 -10.89 -10.03
C ASP A 79 -0.01 -10.44 -8.60
N PHE A 80 -1.03 -10.33 -7.76
CA PHE A 80 -0.84 -9.94 -6.36
C PHE A 80 -0.42 -11.11 -5.46
N ALA A 81 -0.48 -12.33 -5.97
CA ALA A 81 0.01 -13.51 -5.27
C ALA A 81 1.43 -13.90 -5.70
N THR A 82 1.98 -13.22 -6.69
CA THR A 82 3.28 -13.56 -7.29
C THR A 82 4.29 -12.48 -6.93
N PRO A 83 5.43 -12.83 -6.29
CA PRO A 83 6.48 -11.85 -6.03
C PRO A 83 7.02 -11.21 -7.32
N GLY A 84 7.54 -10.00 -7.20
CA GLY A 84 8.22 -9.31 -8.29
C GLY A 84 7.34 -8.40 -9.11
N ASN A 85 6.11 -8.14 -8.70
CA ASN A 85 5.18 -7.30 -9.45
C ASN A 85 5.00 -5.93 -8.80
N VAL A 86 4.71 -4.93 -9.63
CA VAL A 86 4.37 -3.57 -9.21
C VAL A 86 3.11 -3.15 -9.95
N TYR A 87 2.11 -2.70 -9.22
CA TYR A 87 0.92 -2.09 -9.80
C TYR A 87 0.84 -0.64 -9.38
N GLN A 88 0.85 0.27 -10.36
CA GLN A 88 0.84 1.71 -10.10
C GLN A 88 -0.57 2.26 -10.23
N ILE A 89 -0.98 3.04 -9.24
CA ILE A 89 -2.28 3.70 -9.20
C ILE A 89 -2.05 5.20 -9.23
N GLY A 90 -2.71 5.90 -10.16
CA GLY A 90 -2.60 7.34 -10.29
C GLY A 90 -1.34 7.78 -11.02
N LEU A 91 -1.12 9.09 -11.06
CA LEU A 91 0.01 9.71 -11.74
C LEU A 91 0.77 10.61 -10.76
N PRO A 92 2.09 10.81 -10.96
CA PRO A 92 2.83 11.76 -10.13
C PRO A 92 2.12 13.12 -10.13
N PRO A 93 2.14 13.84 -9.02
CA PRO A 93 2.86 13.54 -7.76
C PRO A 93 2.08 12.69 -6.76
N ARG A 94 0.99 12.06 -7.15
CA ARG A 94 0.08 11.33 -6.26
C ARG A 94 -0.01 9.85 -6.63
N ARG A 95 1.12 9.26 -6.98
CA ARG A 95 1.17 7.85 -7.38
C ARG A 95 1.29 6.94 -6.17
N VAL A 96 0.55 5.83 -6.21
CA VAL A 96 0.68 4.74 -5.25
C VAL A 96 1.21 3.52 -5.98
N ASP A 97 2.29 2.93 -5.46
CA ASP A 97 2.87 1.72 -6.01
C ASP A 97 2.57 0.56 -5.07
N LEU A 98 1.82 -0.43 -5.56
CA LEU A 98 1.61 -1.69 -4.84
C LEU A 98 2.69 -2.65 -5.25
N LEU A 99 3.46 -3.13 -4.26
CA LEU A 99 4.63 -3.97 -4.49
C LEU A 99 4.36 -5.36 -3.92
N THR A 100 4.73 -6.41 -4.66
CA THR A 100 4.66 -7.77 -4.14
C THR A 100 6.04 -8.31 -3.76
N GLU A 101 7.09 -7.51 -3.94
CA GLU A 101 8.45 -7.88 -3.57
C GLU A 101 9.28 -6.63 -3.31
N ILE A 102 10.15 -6.72 -2.31
CA ILE A 102 11.14 -5.69 -2.02
C ILE A 102 12.49 -6.40 -1.93
N SER A 103 13.49 -5.84 -2.59
CA SER A 103 14.84 -6.40 -2.58
C SER A 103 15.40 -6.45 -1.15
N GLY A 104 15.84 -7.63 -0.74
CA GLY A 104 16.50 -7.81 0.55
C GLY A 104 15.58 -7.95 1.75
N VAL A 105 14.26 -7.84 1.59
CA VAL A 105 13.31 -7.94 2.70
C VAL A 105 12.11 -8.78 2.27
N SER A 106 11.84 -9.86 3.01
CA SER A 106 10.63 -10.64 2.78
C SER A 106 9.42 -9.94 3.40
N PHE A 107 8.22 -10.27 2.93
CA PHE A 107 7.02 -9.72 3.55
C PHE A 107 6.92 -10.11 5.02
N VAL A 108 7.25 -11.35 5.37
CA VAL A 108 7.22 -11.80 6.76
C VAL A 108 8.11 -10.94 7.64
N GLN A 109 9.31 -10.61 7.18
CA GLN A 109 10.23 -9.73 7.92
C GLN A 109 9.63 -8.34 8.10
N ALA A 110 9.08 -7.76 7.04
CA ALA A 110 8.45 -6.43 7.11
C ALA A 110 7.24 -6.44 8.05
N TRP A 111 6.43 -7.48 7.96
CA TRP A 111 5.22 -7.63 8.78
C TRP A 111 5.57 -7.76 10.26
N GLU A 112 6.55 -8.57 10.60
CA GLU A 112 6.96 -8.79 11.99
C GLU A 112 7.57 -7.53 12.62
N SER A 113 8.23 -6.71 11.83
CA SER A 113 8.86 -5.48 12.32
C SER A 113 8.00 -4.24 12.13
N ARG A 114 6.75 -4.39 11.67
CA ARG A 114 5.88 -3.25 11.42
C ARG A 114 5.55 -2.50 12.70
N ALA A 115 5.39 -1.20 12.55
CA ALA A 115 4.80 -0.35 13.58
C ALA A 115 3.36 -0.02 13.16
N MET A 116 2.48 0.11 14.14
CA MET A 116 1.10 0.51 13.88
C MET A 116 0.93 1.96 14.29
N ALA A 117 0.23 2.72 13.47
CA ALA A 117 -0.01 4.12 13.77
C ALA A 117 -1.41 4.53 13.33
N ASP A 118 -1.92 5.56 13.97
CA ASP A 118 -3.19 6.17 13.62
C ASP A 118 -2.94 7.27 12.60
N LEU A 119 -3.57 7.14 11.44
CA LEU A 119 -3.45 8.09 10.34
C LEU A 119 -4.84 8.60 10.02
N GLU A 120 -5.17 9.80 10.52
CA GLU A 120 -6.47 10.43 10.31
C GLU A 120 -7.65 9.48 10.60
N GLY A 121 -7.56 8.78 11.73
CA GLY A 121 -8.60 7.86 12.17
C GLY A 121 -8.46 6.44 11.64
N LEU A 122 -7.47 6.17 10.80
CA LEU A 122 -7.18 4.83 10.29
C LEU A 122 -5.97 4.25 10.99
N THR A 123 -6.03 2.97 11.37
CA THR A 123 -4.86 2.26 11.88
C THR A 123 -4.12 1.66 10.70
N VAL A 124 -2.87 2.05 10.51
CA VAL A 124 -2.05 1.61 9.38
C VAL A 124 -0.76 0.98 9.85
N ALA A 125 -0.24 0.03 9.05
CA ALA A 125 1.04 -0.63 9.29
C ALA A 125 2.12 0.00 8.41
N PHE A 126 3.32 0.22 8.98
CA PHE A 126 4.44 0.77 8.23
C PHE A 126 5.78 0.34 8.80
#